data_55c560e0d774ff4a5eab10b7087db037
#
_entry.id   55c560e0d774ff4a5eab10b7087db037
#
_cell.length_a   1.000
_cell.length_b   1.000
_cell.length_c   1.000
_cell.angle_alpha   90.00
_cell.angle_beta   90.00
_cell.angle_gamma   90.00
#
_symmetry.space_group_name_H-M   'P 1'
#
loop_
_entity.id
_entity.type
_entity.pdbx_description
1 polymer ?
#
loop_
_entity_poly.entity_id
_entity_poly.type
_entity_poly.pdbx_seq_one_letter_code
_entity_poly.pdbx_strand_id
1 'polypeptide(L)'
;MQKLESSLKNMVWVLVGVALVVGAVLAYINHLTSGPIAEKAAQSLATGIKSVMGTEDLQVAEPEEVKQEFGGKEFTFILHKCSDKSGKELGAAVESTTGGFGGDLKVLVGFDTEGKIMGYTILQASETPGLGAKATSWFQKDGKGSIIGKTPKDGDLHVSKDDKGGNAVDAITASTITSRAFLKAINQAYAAYAGKNVDGESGASQKADAESRASKVEHNEKKG
;
A
#
# COMPACT_ATOMS: atom_id res chain seq x y z
N MET A 1 -5.98 -55.93 -2.82
CA MET A 1 -5.92 -54.63 -2.12
C MET A 1 -6.96 -54.66 -1.01
N GLN A 2 -6.53 -54.69 0.26
CA GLN A 2 -7.45 -54.59 1.39
C GLN A 2 -8.09 -53.22 1.40
N LYS A 3 -9.43 -53.14 1.31
CA LYS A 3 -10.16 -51.91 1.55
C LYS A 3 -9.96 -51.52 3.03
N LEU A 4 -9.33 -50.38 3.27
CA LEU A 4 -9.29 -49.77 4.59
C LEU A 4 -10.72 -49.49 5.03
N GLU A 5 -11.19 -50.17 6.08
CA GLU A 5 -12.50 -49.88 6.64
C GLU A 5 -12.54 -48.43 7.12
N SER A 6 -13.57 -47.70 6.71
CA SER A 6 -13.79 -46.29 7.05
C SER A 6 -14.25 -46.16 8.52
N SER A 7 -13.36 -46.48 9.46
CA SER A 7 -13.56 -46.18 10.86
C SER A 7 -13.23 -44.70 11.13
N LEU A 8 -14.04 -44.01 11.94
CA LEU A 8 -13.76 -42.62 12.36
C LEU A 8 -12.33 -42.44 12.88
N LYS A 9 -11.79 -43.41 13.61
CA LYS A 9 -10.41 -43.41 14.10
C LYS A 9 -9.40 -43.39 12.94
N ASN A 10 -9.58 -44.20 11.92
CA ASN A 10 -8.68 -44.22 10.73
C ASN A 10 -8.75 -42.93 9.95
N MET A 11 -9.93 -42.33 9.80
CA MET A 11 -10.09 -41.01 9.13
C MET A 11 -9.35 -39.93 9.89
N VAL A 12 -9.46 -39.89 11.23
CA VAL A 12 -8.74 -38.91 12.07
C VAL A 12 -7.24 -39.08 11.95
N TRP A 13 -6.73 -40.32 12.06
CA TRP A 13 -5.29 -40.59 11.96
C TRP A 13 -4.71 -40.21 10.59
N VAL A 14 -5.43 -40.51 9.50
CA VAL A 14 -5.01 -40.11 8.13
C VAL A 14 -5.02 -38.61 7.99
N LEU A 15 -6.08 -37.92 8.47
CA LEU A 15 -6.17 -36.48 8.41
C LEU A 15 -5.03 -35.80 9.18
N VAL A 16 -4.79 -36.23 10.41
CA VAL A 16 -3.70 -35.70 11.25
C VAL A 16 -2.34 -36.00 10.61
N GLY A 17 -2.13 -37.20 10.09
CA GLY A 17 -0.89 -37.58 9.40
C GLY A 17 -0.61 -36.69 8.19
N VAL A 18 -1.61 -36.51 7.32
CA VAL A 18 -1.47 -35.63 6.14
C VAL A 18 -1.22 -34.17 6.57
N ALA A 19 -1.96 -33.68 7.57
CA ALA A 19 -1.78 -32.30 8.05
C ALA A 19 -0.38 -32.07 8.62
N LEU A 20 0.18 -33.01 9.36
CA LEU A 20 1.54 -32.94 9.89
C LEU A 20 2.59 -32.94 8.77
N VAL A 21 2.44 -33.83 7.78
CA VAL A 21 3.38 -33.87 6.64
C VAL A 21 3.34 -32.59 5.85
N VAL A 22 2.14 -32.12 5.49
CA VAL A 22 1.98 -30.84 4.74
C VAL A 22 2.52 -29.67 5.56
N GLY A 23 2.19 -29.61 6.86
CA GLY A 23 2.69 -28.56 7.74
C GLY A 23 4.21 -28.56 7.86
N ALA A 24 4.83 -29.71 7.98
CA ALA A 24 6.29 -29.83 8.02
C ALA A 24 6.95 -29.39 6.70
N VAL A 25 6.39 -29.80 5.55
CA VAL A 25 6.89 -29.37 4.23
C VAL A 25 6.77 -27.86 4.06
N LEU A 26 5.62 -27.27 4.41
CA LEU A 26 5.42 -25.82 4.33
C LEU A 26 6.37 -25.06 5.26
N ALA A 27 6.57 -25.52 6.50
CA ALA A 27 7.50 -24.92 7.44
C ALA A 27 8.94 -24.98 6.93
N TYR A 28 9.34 -26.12 6.36
CA TYR A 28 10.67 -26.29 5.76
C TYR A 28 10.90 -25.34 4.57
N ILE A 29 9.94 -25.26 3.64
CA ILE A 29 10.00 -24.35 2.49
C ILE A 29 10.06 -22.90 2.96
N ASN A 30 9.22 -22.53 3.92
CA ASN A 30 9.23 -21.18 4.48
C ASN A 30 10.59 -20.84 5.12
N HIS A 31 11.17 -21.74 5.89
CA HIS A 31 12.51 -21.54 6.47
C HIS A 31 13.60 -21.37 5.40
N LEU A 32 13.53 -22.16 4.33
CA LEU A 32 14.50 -22.09 3.23
C LEU A 32 14.38 -20.81 2.41
N THR A 33 13.17 -20.28 2.25
CA THR A 33 12.88 -19.11 1.39
C THR A 33 12.91 -17.78 2.14
N SER A 34 12.77 -17.76 3.45
CA SER A 34 12.69 -16.52 4.25
C SER A 34 13.95 -15.64 4.12
N GLY A 35 15.14 -16.24 4.12
CA GLY A 35 16.42 -15.52 3.96
C GLY A 35 16.52 -14.79 2.61
N PRO A 36 16.44 -15.50 1.48
CA PRO A 36 16.47 -14.88 0.15
C PRO A 36 15.36 -13.84 -0.08
N ILE A 37 14.17 -14.04 0.52
CA ILE A 37 13.06 -13.06 0.42
C ILE A 37 13.42 -11.78 1.17
N ALA A 38 13.94 -11.88 2.40
CA ALA A 38 14.34 -10.72 3.19
C ALA A 38 15.47 -9.93 2.51
N GLU A 39 16.47 -10.62 1.94
CA GLU A 39 17.56 -9.96 1.22
C GLU A 39 17.07 -9.22 -0.02
N LYS A 40 16.21 -9.84 -0.84
CA LYS A 40 15.61 -9.19 -2.00
C LYS A 40 14.73 -8.00 -1.60
N ALA A 41 13.99 -8.09 -0.51
CA ALA A 41 13.18 -6.99 0.00
C ALA A 41 14.06 -5.79 0.40
N ALA A 42 15.17 -6.03 1.09
CA ALA A 42 16.14 -4.99 1.46
C ALA A 42 16.78 -4.33 0.22
N GLN A 43 17.19 -5.12 -0.77
CA GLN A 43 17.74 -4.60 -2.04
C GLN A 43 16.70 -3.79 -2.82
N SER A 44 15.46 -4.27 -2.89
CA SER A 44 14.35 -3.58 -3.56
C SER A 44 14.04 -2.25 -2.87
N LEU A 45 14.08 -2.21 -1.53
CA LEU A 45 13.88 -1.00 -0.76
C LEU A 45 15.01 0.02 -1.03
N ALA A 46 16.27 -0.39 -0.95
CA ALA A 46 17.41 0.49 -1.20
C ALA A 46 17.38 1.09 -2.62
N THR A 47 17.09 0.26 -3.62
CA THR A 47 16.91 0.71 -5.01
C THR A 47 15.67 1.60 -5.14
N GLY A 48 14.59 1.23 -4.46
CA GLY A 48 13.36 2.00 -4.43
C GLY A 48 13.56 3.41 -3.88
N ILE A 49 14.29 3.57 -2.76
CA ILE A 49 14.57 4.89 -2.17
C ILE A 49 15.30 5.78 -3.17
N LYS A 50 16.35 5.28 -3.83
CA LYS A 50 17.06 6.03 -4.87
C LYS A 50 16.14 6.43 -6.02
N SER A 51 15.32 5.50 -6.48
CA SER A 51 14.38 5.74 -7.59
C SER A 51 13.34 6.80 -7.25
N VAL A 52 12.73 6.75 -6.04
CA VAL A 52 11.68 7.71 -5.66
C VAL A 52 12.24 9.09 -5.31
N MET A 53 13.51 9.18 -4.89
CA MET A 53 14.21 10.43 -4.64
C MET A 53 14.88 11.01 -5.90
N GLY A 54 14.89 10.24 -7.01
CA GLY A 54 15.43 10.69 -8.29
C GLY A 54 16.93 10.95 -8.31
N THR A 55 17.69 10.37 -7.38
CA THR A 55 19.15 10.52 -7.30
C THR A 55 19.82 9.24 -6.83
N GLU A 56 20.96 8.92 -7.45
CA GLU A 56 21.81 7.78 -7.04
C GLU A 56 22.73 8.15 -5.87
N ASP A 57 23.09 9.42 -5.78
CA ASP A 57 24.04 9.97 -4.79
C ASP A 57 23.30 10.50 -3.57
N LEU A 58 22.71 9.58 -2.78
CA LEU A 58 22.05 9.95 -1.53
C LEU A 58 22.57 9.15 -0.34
N GLN A 59 22.53 9.77 0.81
CA GLN A 59 22.72 9.13 2.11
C GLN A 59 21.35 8.98 2.76
N VAL A 60 21.05 7.76 3.22
CA VAL A 60 19.83 7.43 3.92
C VAL A 60 20.15 7.28 5.39
N ALA A 61 19.46 8.03 6.24
CA ALA A 61 19.59 7.91 7.70
C ALA A 61 18.96 6.58 8.18
N GLU A 62 19.22 6.24 9.43
CA GLU A 62 18.54 5.13 10.11
C GLU A 62 17.02 5.29 9.95
N PRO A 63 16.29 4.20 9.62
CA PRO A 63 14.84 4.27 9.44
C PRO A 63 14.15 4.65 10.74
N GLU A 64 13.26 5.62 10.67
CA GLU A 64 12.42 6.07 11.78
C GLU A 64 11.03 5.45 11.68
N GLU A 65 10.65 4.68 12.70
CA GLU A 65 9.32 4.07 12.76
C GLU A 65 8.34 5.05 13.41
N VAL A 66 7.32 5.46 12.65
CA VAL A 66 6.23 6.32 13.12
C VAL A 66 4.97 5.45 13.26
N LYS A 67 4.52 5.30 14.50
CA LYS A 67 3.28 4.58 14.83
C LYS A 67 2.18 5.57 15.13
N GLN A 68 1.02 5.34 14.53
CA GLN A 68 -0.18 6.12 14.76
C GLN A 68 -1.35 5.18 15.02
N GLU A 69 -2.16 5.49 16.01
CA GLU A 69 -3.36 4.73 16.33
C GLU A 69 -4.60 5.51 15.90
N PHE A 70 -5.48 4.84 15.15
CA PHE A 70 -6.77 5.38 14.77
C PHE A 70 -7.85 4.29 14.80
N GLY A 71 -8.95 4.55 15.49
CA GLY A 71 -10.08 3.61 15.57
C GLY A 71 -9.71 2.25 16.17
N GLY A 72 -8.72 2.18 17.07
CA GLY A 72 -8.22 0.94 17.68
C GLY A 72 -7.34 0.09 16.74
N LYS A 73 -6.89 0.67 15.62
CA LYS A 73 -5.91 0.06 14.72
C LYS A 73 -4.61 0.85 14.75
N GLU A 74 -3.49 0.14 14.84
CA GLU A 74 -2.15 0.71 14.74
C GLU A 74 -1.74 0.76 13.26
N PHE A 75 -1.26 1.93 12.84
CA PHE A 75 -0.66 2.16 11.52
C PHE A 75 0.81 2.44 11.72
N THR A 76 1.64 1.68 11.03
CA THR A 76 3.10 1.81 11.09
C THR A 76 3.61 2.35 9.78
N PHE A 77 4.34 3.44 9.84
CA PHE A 77 5.06 4.06 8.72
C PHE A 77 6.55 4.00 9.00
N ILE A 78 7.36 3.82 7.95
CA ILE A 78 8.81 3.84 8.07
C ILE A 78 9.33 5.02 7.23
N LEU A 79 9.96 5.97 7.91
CA LEU A 79 10.55 7.15 7.29
C LEU A 79 12.03 6.95 7.09
N HIS A 80 12.49 7.12 5.86
CA HIS A 80 13.90 7.12 5.46
C HIS A 80 14.28 8.53 5.09
N LYS A 81 14.87 9.29 6.04
CA LYS A 81 15.37 10.64 5.78
C LYS A 81 16.55 10.58 4.82
N CYS A 82 16.49 11.40 3.78
CA CYS A 82 17.47 11.40 2.69
C CYS A 82 18.23 12.73 2.65
N SER A 83 19.55 12.67 2.53
CA SER A 83 20.43 13.82 2.36
C SER A 83 21.41 13.56 1.21
N ASP A 84 22.00 14.62 0.68
CA ASP A 84 23.11 14.52 -0.26
C ASP A 84 24.43 14.21 0.45
N LYS A 85 25.50 14.03 -0.31
CA LYS A 85 26.85 13.77 0.22
C LYS A 85 27.40 14.92 1.06
N SER A 86 26.85 16.12 0.95
CA SER A 86 27.24 17.30 1.73
C SER A 86 26.46 17.41 3.05
N GLY A 87 25.51 16.52 3.32
CA GLY A 87 24.62 16.55 4.47
C GLY A 87 23.40 17.46 4.31
N LYS A 88 23.17 18.02 3.13
CA LYS A 88 21.98 18.83 2.86
C LYS A 88 20.76 17.89 2.74
N GLU A 89 19.72 18.19 3.48
CA GLU A 89 18.45 17.46 3.42
C GLU A 89 17.80 17.57 2.04
N LEU A 90 17.41 16.43 1.47
CA LEU A 90 16.71 16.31 0.19
C LEU A 90 15.21 16.02 0.39
N GLY A 91 14.84 15.54 1.57
CA GLY A 91 13.49 15.10 1.92
C GLY A 91 13.48 13.71 2.54
N ALA A 92 12.40 12.97 2.36
CA ALA A 92 12.30 11.59 2.88
C ALA A 92 11.55 10.66 1.95
N ALA A 93 11.92 9.39 1.99
CA ALA A 93 11.12 8.31 1.42
C ALA A 93 10.31 7.64 2.54
N VAL A 94 9.02 7.42 2.32
CA VAL A 94 8.09 6.90 3.34
C VAL A 94 7.43 5.64 2.84
N GLU A 95 7.48 4.59 3.66
CA GLU A 95 6.73 3.36 3.43
C GLU A 95 5.34 3.48 4.08
N SER A 96 4.30 3.19 3.31
CA SER A 96 2.91 3.17 3.76
C SER A 96 2.21 1.93 3.24
N THR A 97 1.34 1.34 4.06
CA THR A 97 0.57 0.15 3.69
C THR A 97 -0.91 0.41 3.90
N THR A 98 -1.73 0.08 2.90
CA THR A 98 -3.19 0.16 2.97
C THR A 98 -3.83 -1.08 2.35
N GLY A 99 -5.09 -1.35 2.70
CA GLY A 99 -5.85 -2.41 2.04
C GLY A 99 -6.23 -2.02 0.61
N GLY A 100 -5.80 -2.80 -0.37
CA GLY A 100 -6.18 -2.71 -1.78
C GLY A 100 -7.40 -3.57 -2.11
N PHE A 101 -7.60 -3.88 -3.41
CA PHE A 101 -8.69 -4.77 -3.85
C PHE A 101 -8.33 -6.24 -3.64
N GLY A 102 -7.13 -6.65 -4.01
CA GLY A 102 -6.67 -8.04 -3.94
C GLY A 102 -5.90 -8.39 -2.65
N GLY A 103 -5.66 -7.42 -1.77
CA GLY A 103 -4.88 -7.58 -0.54
C GLY A 103 -4.12 -6.31 -0.20
N ASP A 104 -3.13 -6.41 0.67
CA ASP A 104 -2.34 -5.25 1.08
C ASP A 104 -1.54 -4.66 -0.08
N LEU A 105 -1.56 -3.34 -0.15
CA LEU A 105 -0.81 -2.51 -1.07
C LEU A 105 0.22 -1.71 -0.27
N LYS A 106 1.50 -2.06 -0.39
CA LYS A 106 2.62 -1.37 0.24
C LYS A 106 3.33 -0.49 -0.76
N VAL A 107 3.39 0.80 -0.48
CA VAL A 107 3.94 1.83 -1.36
C VAL A 107 5.11 2.52 -0.66
N LEU A 108 6.18 2.80 -1.39
CA LEU A 108 7.25 3.71 -1.02
C LEU A 108 7.06 4.99 -1.82
N VAL A 109 7.01 6.13 -1.16
CA VAL A 109 6.87 7.44 -1.82
C VAL A 109 7.94 8.40 -1.33
N GLY A 110 8.58 9.10 -2.27
CA GLY A 110 9.57 10.13 -2.00
C GLY A 110 8.93 11.52 -1.97
N PHE A 111 9.20 12.27 -0.89
CA PHE A 111 8.81 13.66 -0.74
C PHE A 111 10.06 14.54 -0.68
N ASP A 112 10.02 15.69 -1.35
CA ASP A 112 11.02 16.73 -1.16
C ASP A 112 10.78 17.49 0.16
N THR A 113 11.65 18.46 0.48
CA THR A 113 11.55 19.29 1.70
C THR A 113 10.31 20.20 1.73
N GLU A 114 9.63 20.40 0.59
CA GLU A 114 8.37 21.16 0.51
C GLU A 114 7.14 20.24 0.60
N GLY A 115 7.33 18.91 0.61
CA GLY A 115 6.29 17.90 0.65
C GLY A 115 5.69 17.58 -0.72
N LYS A 116 6.39 17.90 -1.82
CA LYS A 116 6.03 17.49 -3.16
C LYS A 116 6.45 16.05 -3.42
N ILE A 117 5.63 15.30 -4.10
CA ILE A 117 5.91 13.93 -4.50
C ILE A 117 6.95 13.92 -5.62
N MET A 118 8.13 13.40 -5.32
CA MET A 118 9.21 13.24 -6.29
C MET A 118 9.07 11.97 -7.13
N GLY A 119 8.64 10.89 -6.48
CA GLY A 119 8.45 9.59 -7.11
C GLY A 119 7.74 8.62 -6.17
N TYR A 120 7.31 7.48 -6.69
CA TYR A 120 6.84 6.37 -5.88
C TYR A 120 7.24 5.03 -6.51
N THR A 121 7.25 4.00 -5.69
CA THR A 121 7.32 2.61 -6.15
C THR A 121 6.42 1.72 -5.29
N ILE A 122 5.89 0.66 -5.88
CA ILE A 122 5.09 -0.31 -5.15
C ILE A 122 6.02 -1.42 -4.68
N LEU A 123 6.17 -1.57 -3.36
CA LEU A 123 7.00 -2.60 -2.75
C LEU A 123 6.30 -3.96 -2.72
N GLN A 124 4.96 -3.93 -2.49
CA GLN A 124 4.14 -5.14 -2.46
C GLN A 124 2.72 -4.80 -2.94
N ALA A 125 2.17 -5.65 -3.78
CA ALA A 125 0.76 -5.63 -4.20
C ALA A 125 0.28 -7.02 -4.55
N SER A 126 -0.99 -7.30 -4.23
CA SER A 126 -1.70 -8.53 -4.65
C SER A 126 -2.84 -8.20 -5.62
N GLU A 127 -2.62 -7.19 -6.46
CA GLU A 127 -3.64 -6.65 -7.36
C GLU A 127 -3.77 -7.46 -8.65
N THR A 128 -4.94 -7.41 -9.27
CA THR A 128 -5.22 -8.14 -10.50
C THR A 128 -4.35 -7.65 -11.67
N PRO A 129 -3.60 -8.56 -12.35
CA PRO A 129 -2.83 -8.22 -13.54
C PRO A 129 -3.68 -7.54 -14.62
N GLY A 130 -3.14 -6.51 -15.25
CA GLY A 130 -3.83 -5.74 -16.29
C GLY A 130 -4.90 -4.76 -15.79
N LEU A 131 -5.26 -4.81 -14.51
CA LEU A 131 -6.18 -3.90 -13.82
C LEU A 131 -5.44 -3.12 -12.73
N GLY A 132 -5.63 -3.46 -11.47
CA GLY A 132 -4.99 -2.78 -10.33
C GLY A 132 -3.46 -2.79 -10.38
N ALA A 133 -2.85 -3.83 -10.92
CA ALA A 133 -1.40 -3.88 -11.10
C ALA A 133 -0.83 -2.75 -11.99
N LYS A 134 -1.66 -2.07 -12.79
CA LYS A 134 -1.27 -0.87 -13.55
C LYS A 134 -0.89 0.31 -12.65
N ALA A 135 -1.19 0.28 -11.36
CA ALA A 135 -0.79 1.32 -10.42
C ALA A 135 0.74 1.57 -10.43
N THR A 136 1.54 0.58 -10.80
CA THR A 136 3.01 0.71 -10.93
C THR A 136 3.43 1.76 -11.94
N SER A 137 2.62 2.05 -12.97
CA SER A 137 2.94 3.00 -14.05
C SER A 137 1.91 4.11 -14.21
N TRP A 138 0.65 3.88 -13.84
CA TRP A 138 -0.46 4.80 -14.10
C TRP A 138 -0.29 6.17 -13.45
N PHE A 139 0.28 6.22 -12.25
CA PHE A 139 0.46 7.42 -11.46
C PHE A 139 1.86 8.03 -11.58
N GLN A 140 2.73 7.45 -12.41
CA GLN A 140 4.06 8.00 -12.74
C GLN A 140 3.96 9.26 -13.59
N LYS A 141 5.08 9.95 -13.77
CA LYS A 141 5.18 11.26 -14.45
C LYS A 141 4.46 11.30 -15.81
N ASP A 142 4.58 10.24 -16.60
CA ASP A 142 3.99 10.14 -17.94
C ASP A 142 2.65 9.39 -17.94
N GLY A 143 2.16 9.03 -16.77
CA GLY A 143 0.88 8.33 -16.60
C GLY A 143 -0.31 9.29 -16.64
N LYS A 144 -1.48 8.75 -17.05
CA LYS A 144 -2.72 9.54 -17.14
C LYS A 144 -3.18 10.11 -15.79
N GLY A 145 -2.89 9.40 -14.69
CA GLY A 145 -3.21 9.82 -13.33
C GLY A 145 -1.98 10.29 -12.57
N SER A 146 -1.02 10.95 -13.22
CA SER A 146 0.25 11.34 -12.59
C SER A 146 0.04 12.12 -11.29
N ILE A 147 0.78 11.69 -10.26
CA ILE A 147 0.84 12.38 -8.96
C ILE A 147 2.17 13.08 -8.74
N ILE A 148 3.13 12.91 -9.65
CA ILE A 148 4.48 13.47 -9.51
C ILE A 148 4.43 15.00 -9.55
N GLY A 149 5.05 15.64 -8.57
CA GLY A 149 5.04 17.08 -8.38
C GLY A 149 3.80 17.64 -7.66
N LYS A 150 2.77 16.81 -7.41
CA LYS A 150 1.64 17.19 -6.54
C LYS A 150 2.06 17.13 -5.07
N THR A 151 1.31 17.81 -4.21
CA THR A 151 1.50 17.78 -2.75
C THR A 151 0.16 17.59 -2.04
N PRO A 152 0.05 16.65 -1.11
CA PRO A 152 -1.13 16.53 -0.25
C PRO A 152 -1.24 17.65 0.79
N LYS A 153 -0.28 18.60 0.83
CA LYS A 153 -0.31 19.75 1.74
C LYS A 153 -1.54 20.63 1.52
N ASP A 154 -1.94 20.80 0.27
CA ASP A 154 -3.02 21.69 -0.16
C ASP A 154 -4.39 20.97 -0.25
N GLY A 155 -4.44 19.74 0.22
CA GLY A 155 -5.63 18.87 0.23
C GLY A 155 -5.26 17.46 -0.25
N ASP A 156 -5.99 16.47 0.25
CA ASP A 156 -5.76 15.07 -0.06
C ASP A 156 -5.91 14.76 -1.55
N LEU A 157 -5.02 13.90 -2.05
CA LEU A 157 -5.19 13.31 -3.37
C LEU A 157 -6.42 12.40 -3.37
N HIS A 158 -7.28 12.56 -4.35
CA HIS A 158 -8.50 11.77 -4.50
C HIS A 158 -8.78 11.47 -5.97
N VAL A 159 -9.64 10.49 -6.26
CA VAL A 159 -9.96 10.18 -7.64
C VAL A 159 -10.94 11.19 -8.21
N SER A 160 -10.72 11.61 -9.47
CA SER A 160 -11.53 12.59 -10.20
C SER A 160 -13.01 12.20 -10.38
N LYS A 161 -13.34 10.93 -10.11
CA LYS A 161 -14.73 10.45 -10.09
C LYS A 161 -15.49 10.81 -8.82
N ASP A 162 -14.78 11.02 -7.72
CA ASP A 162 -15.36 11.34 -6.42
C ASP A 162 -15.53 12.86 -6.26
N ASP A 163 -14.51 13.62 -6.67
CA ASP A 163 -14.51 15.07 -6.75
C ASP A 163 -13.58 15.51 -7.90
N LYS A 164 -13.94 16.57 -8.61
CA LYS A 164 -13.16 17.15 -9.72
C LYS A 164 -12.29 18.34 -9.30
N GLY A 165 -12.38 18.75 -8.05
CA GLY A 165 -11.64 19.90 -7.50
C GLY A 165 -10.23 19.53 -7.00
N GLY A 166 -9.43 20.53 -6.72
CA GLY A 166 -8.16 20.42 -5.99
C GLY A 166 -7.18 19.38 -6.55
N ASN A 167 -6.79 18.44 -5.71
CA ASN A 167 -5.83 17.38 -6.03
C ASN A 167 -6.48 16.13 -6.68
N ALA A 168 -7.46 16.33 -7.57
CA ALA A 168 -8.08 15.24 -8.32
C ALA A 168 -7.08 14.50 -9.20
N VAL A 169 -7.21 13.17 -9.27
CA VAL A 169 -6.34 12.26 -10.01
C VAL A 169 -7.19 11.27 -10.80
N ASP A 170 -6.83 11.00 -12.05
CA ASP A 170 -7.55 10.05 -12.87
C ASP A 170 -7.34 8.60 -12.41
N ALA A 171 -8.45 7.93 -12.10
CA ALA A 171 -8.44 6.55 -11.68
C ALA A 171 -8.06 5.60 -12.83
N ILE A 172 -7.44 4.48 -12.49
CA ILE A 172 -7.25 3.35 -13.41
C ILE A 172 -8.62 2.85 -13.85
N THR A 173 -8.82 2.74 -15.17
CA THR A 173 -10.06 2.21 -15.73
C THR A 173 -10.33 0.80 -15.18
N ALA A 174 -11.55 0.56 -14.71
CA ALA A 174 -12.01 -0.68 -14.07
C ALA A 174 -11.28 -1.09 -12.78
N SER A 175 -10.46 -0.18 -12.17
CA SER A 175 -9.75 -0.42 -10.91
C SER A 175 -9.82 0.78 -9.98
N THR A 176 -11.01 1.35 -9.81
CA THR A 176 -11.22 2.54 -8.97
C THR A 176 -10.91 2.25 -7.49
N ILE A 177 -11.20 1.04 -6.99
CA ILE A 177 -10.90 0.64 -5.60
C ILE A 177 -9.39 0.68 -5.37
N THR A 178 -8.59 0.05 -6.24
CA THR A 178 -7.12 0.09 -6.16
C THR A 178 -6.59 1.52 -6.29
N SER A 179 -7.19 2.35 -7.16
CA SER A 179 -6.79 3.75 -7.30
C SER A 179 -7.01 4.55 -6.02
N ARG A 180 -8.17 4.39 -5.36
CA ARG A 180 -8.45 5.01 -4.06
C ARG A 180 -7.48 4.52 -2.98
N ALA A 181 -7.25 3.20 -2.92
CA ALA A 181 -6.31 2.61 -1.98
C ALA A 181 -4.89 3.18 -2.16
N PHE A 182 -4.43 3.29 -3.41
CA PHE A 182 -3.13 3.87 -3.72
C PHE A 182 -3.03 5.33 -3.27
N LEU A 183 -3.99 6.18 -3.64
CA LEU A 183 -3.99 7.60 -3.25
C LEU A 183 -4.09 7.76 -1.74
N LYS A 184 -4.85 6.89 -1.06
CA LYS A 184 -4.91 6.84 0.39
C LYS A 184 -3.56 6.53 1.02
N ALA A 185 -2.82 5.53 0.50
CA ALA A 185 -1.47 5.22 0.97
C ALA A 185 -0.54 6.43 0.83
N ILE A 186 -0.62 7.18 -0.27
CA ILE A 186 0.17 8.40 -0.49
C ILE A 186 -0.20 9.49 0.52
N ASN A 187 -1.49 9.75 0.76
CA ASN A 187 -1.95 10.75 1.71
C ASN A 187 -1.52 10.40 3.14
N GLN A 188 -1.64 9.13 3.53
CA GLN A 188 -1.19 8.63 4.84
C GLN A 188 0.33 8.74 5.00
N ALA A 189 1.10 8.40 3.95
CA ALA A 189 2.55 8.59 3.95
C ALA A 189 2.93 10.06 4.14
N TYR A 190 2.20 10.98 3.46
CA TYR A 190 2.41 12.41 3.62
C TYR A 190 2.05 12.89 5.04
N ALA A 191 0.95 12.42 5.62
CA ALA A 191 0.56 12.77 6.97
C ALA A 191 1.63 12.33 7.99
N ALA A 192 2.18 11.12 7.85
CA ALA A 192 3.29 10.64 8.67
C ALA A 192 4.56 11.50 8.47
N TYR A 193 4.90 11.84 7.22
CA TYR A 193 6.02 12.73 6.89
C TYR A 193 5.86 14.12 7.51
N ALA A 194 4.68 14.69 7.45
CA ALA A 194 4.36 16.03 7.97
C ALA A 194 4.07 16.07 9.49
N GLY A 195 4.13 14.94 10.19
CA GLY A 195 3.80 14.84 11.61
C GLY A 195 2.31 15.07 11.91
N LYS A 196 1.42 14.82 10.93
CA LYS A 196 -0.04 14.92 11.07
C LYS A 196 -0.65 13.56 11.40
N ASN A 197 -1.80 13.55 12.06
CA ASN A 197 -2.54 12.31 12.28
C ASN A 197 -3.14 11.78 10.97
N VAL A 198 -3.05 10.47 10.76
CA VAL A 198 -3.70 9.79 9.64
C VAL A 198 -5.15 9.45 9.99
N ASP A 199 -6.02 9.40 8.98
CA ASP A 199 -7.31 8.76 9.16
C ASP A 199 -7.16 7.22 9.06
N GLY A 200 -7.90 6.48 9.86
CA GLY A 200 -7.80 5.02 9.95
C GLY A 200 -8.66 4.25 8.96
N GLU A 201 -9.24 4.92 7.96
CA GLU A 201 -10.05 4.23 6.97
C GLU A 201 -9.19 3.46 5.97
N SER A 202 -9.64 2.28 5.57
CA SER A 202 -9.05 1.54 4.45
C SER A 202 -9.44 2.18 3.13
N GLY A 203 -8.50 2.32 2.19
CA GLY A 203 -8.81 2.81 0.84
C GLY A 203 -9.86 1.97 0.12
N ALA A 204 -10.00 0.69 0.45
CA ALA A 204 -11.05 -0.20 -0.06
C ALA A 204 -12.43 0.08 0.57
N SER A 205 -12.50 0.64 1.79
CA SER A 205 -13.75 0.89 2.53
C SER A 205 -14.52 2.10 2.05
N GLN A 206 -13.89 3.05 1.34
CA GLN A 206 -14.55 4.27 0.84
C GLN A 206 -15.73 4.01 -0.11
N LYS A 207 -15.84 2.79 -0.67
CA LYS A 207 -16.97 2.42 -1.52
C LYS A 207 -18.28 2.32 -0.75
N ALA A 208 -18.24 1.77 0.47
CA ALA A 208 -19.45 1.57 1.28
C ALA A 208 -20.07 2.90 1.74
N ASP A 209 -19.24 3.90 2.04
CA ASP A 209 -19.71 5.22 2.50
C ASP A 209 -20.25 6.08 1.35
N ALA A 210 -19.66 6.01 0.16
CA ALA A 210 -20.14 6.70 -1.03
C ALA A 210 -21.51 6.16 -1.48
N GLU A 211 -21.71 4.83 -1.48
CA GLU A 211 -23.00 4.20 -1.80
C GLU A 211 -24.06 4.49 -0.72
N SER A 212 -23.66 4.53 0.56
CA SER A 212 -24.54 4.90 1.68
C SER A 212 -24.97 6.37 1.61
N ARG A 213 -24.09 7.28 1.21
CA ARG A 213 -24.43 8.71 1.02
C ARG A 213 -25.31 8.93 -0.20
N ALA A 214 -25.04 8.27 -1.33
CA ALA A 214 -25.87 8.34 -2.53
C ALA A 214 -27.29 7.83 -2.28
N SER A 215 -27.46 6.73 -1.57
CA SER A 215 -28.79 6.19 -1.23
C SER A 215 -29.56 7.08 -0.24
N LYS A 216 -28.88 7.82 0.66
CA LYS A 216 -29.52 8.79 1.56
C LYS A 216 -29.98 10.05 0.83
N VAL A 217 -29.23 10.50 -0.19
CA VAL A 217 -29.62 11.67 -1.00
C VAL A 217 -30.85 11.34 -1.85
N GLU A 218 -30.87 10.18 -2.53
CA GLU A 218 -32.06 9.73 -3.31
C GLU A 218 -33.30 9.52 -2.44
N HIS A 219 -33.14 9.10 -1.18
CA HIS A 219 -34.27 8.90 -0.28
C HIS A 219 -34.86 10.24 0.24
N ASN A 220 -34.02 11.27 0.36
CA ASN A 220 -34.46 12.61 0.75
C ASN A 220 -35.12 13.38 -0.40
N GLU A 221 -34.69 13.21 -1.65
CA GLU A 221 -35.33 13.85 -2.81
C GLU A 221 -36.71 13.28 -3.14
N LYS A 222 -37.01 12.03 -2.74
CA LYS A 222 -38.33 11.41 -2.92
C LYS A 222 -39.36 11.74 -1.82
N LYS A 223 -38.96 12.47 -0.78
CA LYS A 223 -39.84 12.87 0.36
C LYS A 223 -40.08 14.38 0.45
N GLY A 224 -39.58 15.17 -0.48
CA GLY A 224 -39.93 16.59 -0.68
C GLY A 224 -40.81 16.73 -1.89
#